data_46b223b86650024f2482a91bdf5408ec
#
_entry.id   46b223b86650024f2482a91bdf5408ec
#
_cell.length_a   1.000
_cell.length_b   1.000
_cell.length_c   1.000
_cell.angle_alpha   90.00
_cell.angle_beta   90.00
_cell.angle_gamma   90.00
#
_symmetry.space_group_name_H-M   'P 1'
#
loop_
_entity.id
_entity.type
_entity.pdbx_description
1 polymer ?
#
loop_
_entity_poly.entity_id
_entity_poly.type
_entity_poly.pdbx_seq_one_letter_code
_entity_poly.pdbx_strand_id
1 'polypeptide(L)'
;MAYMEDNAVWIKKGATLSEKTAQKEFGLSQDEIIEAIKNGKLQYRHNTLYGNPCLKLLRNEVGDLVRAKYGSDYFQTKNAKNELSRVSTEIRSLERKIAQLEKKKAELLAMLHS
;
A
#
# COMPACT_ATOMS: atom_id res chain seq x y z
N MET A 1 -28.80 -4.61 15.33
CA MET A 1 -27.57 -5.34 15.35
C MET A 1 -26.70 -5.00 14.16
N ALA A 2 -25.45 -4.95 14.44
CA ALA A 2 -24.48 -4.47 13.49
C ALA A 2 -24.18 -5.42 12.34
N TYR A 3 -24.57 -6.67 12.43
CA TYR A 3 -24.20 -7.64 11.42
C TYR A 3 -24.77 -7.37 10.04
N MET A 4 -25.91 -6.75 9.99
CA MET A 4 -26.59 -6.49 8.72
C MET A 4 -25.82 -5.48 7.89
N GLU A 5 -25.21 -4.53 8.57
CA GLU A 5 -24.48 -3.46 7.93
C GLU A 5 -23.14 -3.94 7.42
N ASP A 6 -22.60 -4.99 8.04
CA ASP A 6 -21.29 -5.51 7.70
C ASP A 6 -21.20 -6.01 6.26
N ASN A 7 -22.31 -6.57 5.75
CA ASN A 7 -22.31 -7.05 4.37
C ASN A 7 -22.09 -5.91 3.37
N ALA A 8 -22.74 -4.77 3.60
CA ALA A 8 -22.59 -3.62 2.71
C ALA A 8 -21.15 -3.08 2.73
N VAL A 9 -20.54 -3.05 3.92
CA VAL A 9 -19.14 -2.59 4.05
C VAL A 9 -18.20 -3.53 3.33
N TRP A 10 -18.42 -4.85 3.45
CA TRP A 10 -17.54 -5.84 2.85
C TRP A 10 -17.56 -5.83 1.33
N ILE A 11 -18.63 -5.38 0.71
CA ILE A 11 -18.75 -5.34 -0.74
C ILE A 11 -18.46 -3.97 -1.33
N LYS A 12 -18.30 -2.95 -0.49
CA LYS A 12 -18.02 -1.61 -0.96
C LYS A 12 -16.60 -1.54 -1.54
N LYS A 13 -16.48 -0.94 -2.72
CA LYS A 13 -15.20 -0.85 -3.40
C LYS A 13 -14.20 -0.05 -2.57
N GLY A 14 -13.01 -0.59 -2.38
CA GLY A 14 -11.95 0.08 -1.64
C GLY A 14 -12.05 -0.02 -0.13
N ALA A 15 -13.12 -0.63 0.40
CA ALA A 15 -13.33 -0.72 1.84
C ALA A 15 -12.60 -1.91 2.49
N THR A 16 -12.09 -2.82 1.70
CA THR A 16 -11.43 -4.04 2.18
C THR A 16 -10.03 -4.17 1.63
N LEU A 17 -9.22 -4.96 2.32
CA LEU A 17 -7.87 -5.28 1.86
C LEU A 17 -7.49 -6.67 2.38
N SER A 18 -6.51 -7.30 1.72
CA SER A 18 -5.98 -8.58 2.17
C SER A 18 -5.05 -8.36 3.35
N GLU A 19 -4.76 -9.44 4.10
CA GLU A 19 -3.81 -9.33 5.21
C GLU A 19 -2.42 -8.94 4.72
N LYS A 20 -2.01 -9.40 3.53
CA LYS A 20 -0.72 -9.03 2.95
C LYS A 20 -0.65 -7.53 2.66
N THR A 21 -1.71 -6.98 2.11
CA THR A 21 -1.80 -5.55 1.84
C THR A 21 -1.80 -4.75 3.13
N ALA A 22 -2.49 -5.25 4.17
CA ALA A 22 -2.49 -4.61 5.47
C ALA A 22 -1.08 -4.57 6.07
N GLN A 23 -0.33 -5.65 5.96
CA GLN A 23 1.05 -5.69 6.42
C GLN A 23 1.90 -4.67 5.68
N LYS A 24 1.75 -4.61 4.36
CA LYS A 24 2.56 -3.75 3.51
C LYS A 24 2.20 -2.27 3.67
N GLU A 25 0.92 -1.94 3.62
CA GLU A 25 0.48 -0.54 3.69
C GLU A 25 0.59 0.05 5.10
N PHE A 26 0.22 -0.73 6.11
CA PHE A 26 0.12 -0.23 7.47
C PHE A 26 1.27 -0.65 8.37
N GLY A 27 2.14 -1.53 7.87
CA GLY A 27 3.32 -1.93 8.63
C GLY A 27 3.03 -2.85 9.80
N LEU A 28 1.90 -3.52 9.78
CA LEU A 28 1.56 -4.49 10.81
C LEU A 28 2.22 -5.84 10.51
N SER A 29 2.61 -6.56 11.56
CA SER A 29 3.07 -7.92 11.39
C SER A 29 1.87 -8.86 11.32
N GLN A 30 2.11 -10.06 10.82
CA GLN A 30 1.07 -11.09 10.79
C GLN A 30 0.56 -11.39 12.20
N ASP A 31 1.46 -11.44 13.18
CA ASP A 31 1.10 -11.70 14.56
C ASP A 31 0.22 -10.60 15.13
N GLU A 32 0.48 -9.35 14.81
CA GLU A 32 -0.34 -8.23 15.24
C GLU A 32 -1.76 -8.33 14.68
N ILE A 33 -1.87 -8.73 13.42
CA ILE A 33 -3.18 -8.89 12.77
C ILE A 33 -3.96 -10.03 13.42
N ILE A 34 -3.30 -11.18 13.62
CA ILE A 34 -3.94 -12.36 14.24
C ILE A 34 -4.40 -12.04 15.67
N GLU A 35 -3.55 -11.37 16.42
CA GLU A 35 -3.89 -10.98 17.79
C GLU A 35 -5.10 -10.03 17.81
N ALA A 36 -5.14 -9.07 16.90
CA ALA A 36 -6.24 -8.13 16.81
C ALA A 36 -7.55 -8.84 16.44
N ILE A 37 -7.48 -9.85 15.59
CA ILE A 37 -8.66 -10.67 15.27
C ILE A 37 -9.13 -11.41 16.50
N LYS A 38 -8.21 -12.03 17.24
CA LYS A 38 -8.56 -12.77 18.46
C LYS A 38 -9.17 -11.88 19.53
N ASN A 39 -8.73 -10.63 19.59
CA ASN A 39 -9.22 -9.65 20.57
C ASN A 39 -10.48 -8.93 20.12
N GLY A 40 -11.02 -9.27 18.95
CA GLY A 40 -12.24 -8.66 18.43
C GLY A 40 -12.05 -7.27 17.85
N LYS A 41 -10.84 -6.83 17.65
CA LYS A 41 -10.55 -5.49 17.08
C LYS A 41 -10.63 -5.47 15.56
N LEU A 42 -10.37 -6.61 14.92
CA LEU A 42 -10.48 -6.76 13.47
C LEU A 42 -11.45 -7.86 13.14
N GLN A 43 -12.39 -7.57 12.26
CA GLN A 43 -13.24 -8.56 11.63
C GLN A 43 -12.50 -9.12 10.42
N TYR A 44 -12.83 -10.35 10.05
CA TYR A 44 -12.21 -10.96 8.89
C TYR A 44 -13.20 -11.82 8.14
N ARG A 45 -12.94 -12.05 6.87
CA ARG A 45 -13.65 -13.02 6.05
C ARG A 45 -12.63 -13.79 5.23
N HIS A 46 -12.94 -15.05 4.99
CA HIS A 46 -12.13 -15.86 4.10
C HIS A 46 -12.42 -15.47 2.66
N ASN A 47 -11.38 -15.40 1.86
CA ASN A 47 -11.49 -15.12 0.45
C ASN A 47 -10.53 -16.03 -0.29
N THR A 48 -10.74 -16.18 -1.60
CA THR A 48 -9.86 -16.94 -2.46
C THR A 48 -9.38 -16.03 -3.57
N LEU A 49 -8.07 -15.87 -3.69
CA LEU A 49 -7.47 -15.04 -4.70
C LEU A 49 -6.56 -15.91 -5.56
N TYR A 50 -6.94 -16.07 -6.83
CA TYR A 50 -6.21 -16.93 -7.77
C TYR A 50 -6.03 -18.35 -7.24
N GLY A 51 -7.07 -18.87 -6.56
CA GLY A 51 -7.05 -20.21 -5.99
C GLY A 51 -6.36 -20.33 -4.65
N ASN A 52 -5.77 -19.26 -4.12
CA ASN A 52 -5.10 -19.27 -2.84
C ASN A 52 -5.99 -18.65 -1.76
N PRO A 53 -6.13 -19.32 -0.61
CA PRO A 53 -6.91 -18.74 0.48
C PRO A 53 -6.22 -17.51 1.07
N CYS A 54 -7.00 -16.50 1.42
CA CYS A 54 -6.48 -15.31 2.08
C CYS A 54 -7.55 -14.74 2.99
N LEU A 55 -7.12 -13.89 3.93
CA LEU A 55 -8.03 -13.19 4.81
C LEU A 55 -8.33 -11.82 4.23
N LYS A 56 -9.60 -11.44 4.29
CA LYS A 56 -10.09 -10.14 3.87
C LYS A 56 -10.43 -9.35 5.12
N LEU A 57 -9.89 -8.15 5.23
CA LEU A 57 -10.05 -7.27 6.38
C LEU A 57 -10.72 -5.97 5.96
N LEU A 58 -11.30 -5.27 6.93
CA LEU A 58 -11.86 -3.95 6.69
C LEU A 58 -10.78 -2.89 6.87
N ARG A 59 -10.60 -2.07 5.85
CA ARG A 59 -9.55 -1.04 5.83
C ARG A 59 -9.67 -0.06 6.98
N ASN A 60 -10.89 0.39 7.30
CA ASN A 60 -11.09 1.36 8.37
C ASN A 60 -10.74 0.78 9.75
N GLU A 61 -11.00 -0.51 9.96
CA GLU A 61 -10.64 -1.15 11.22
C GLU A 61 -9.12 -1.29 11.37
N VAL A 62 -8.44 -1.62 10.27
CA VAL A 62 -6.98 -1.69 10.27
C VAL A 62 -6.38 -0.31 10.55
N GLY A 63 -6.93 0.73 9.94
CA GLY A 63 -6.50 2.10 10.21
C GLY A 63 -6.70 2.51 11.65
N ASP A 64 -7.85 2.17 12.23
CA ASP A 64 -8.15 2.46 13.64
C ASP A 64 -7.17 1.74 14.57
N LEU A 65 -6.86 0.49 14.27
CA LEU A 65 -5.91 -0.29 15.04
C LEU A 65 -4.52 0.34 15.05
N VAL A 66 -4.06 0.79 13.89
CA VAL A 66 -2.76 1.45 13.76
C VAL A 66 -2.73 2.76 14.53
N ARG A 67 -3.79 3.57 14.41
CA ARG A 67 -3.88 4.83 15.15
C ARG A 67 -3.89 4.61 16.66
N ALA A 68 -4.61 3.59 17.11
CA ALA A 68 -4.67 3.28 18.54
C ALA A 68 -3.35 2.79 19.08
N LYS A 69 -2.59 2.04 18.27
CA LYS A 69 -1.35 1.41 18.70
C LYS A 69 -0.15 2.35 18.59
N TYR A 70 -0.08 3.13 17.53
CA TYR A 70 1.10 3.95 17.19
C TYR A 70 0.82 5.45 17.19
N GLY A 71 -0.45 5.86 17.32
CA GLY A 71 -0.83 7.25 17.24
C GLY A 71 -1.14 7.68 15.81
N SER A 72 -1.86 8.78 15.68
CA SER A 72 -2.32 9.27 14.37
C SER A 72 -1.15 9.72 13.47
N ASP A 73 -0.09 10.27 14.09
CA ASP A 73 1.05 10.80 13.34
C ASP A 73 1.92 9.68 12.74
N TYR A 74 1.93 8.52 13.36
CA TYR A 74 2.73 7.39 12.88
C TYR A 74 2.35 7.00 11.46
N PHE A 75 1.06 6.87 11.20
CA PHE A 75 0.58 6.46 9.88
C PHE A 75 0.91 7.49 8.81
N GLN A 76 0.71 8.76 9.11
CA GLN A 76 1.03 9.85 8.19
C GLN A 76 2.52 9.90 7.89
N THR A 77 3.35 9.77 8.92
CA THR A 77 4.80 9.77 8.76
C THR A 77 5.26 8.60 7.89
N LYS A 78 4.70 7.43 8.14
CA LYS A 78 5.06 6.24 7.36
C LYS A 78 4.67 6.38 5.90
N ASN A 79 3.47 6.90 5.63
CA ASN A 79 3.03 7.13 4.26
C ASN A 79 3.92 8.16 3.56
N ALA A 80 4.31 9.22 4.27
CA ALA A 80 5.20 10.23 3.71
C ALA A 80 6.56 9.64 3.36
N LYS A 81 7.11 8.78 4.21
CA LYS A 81 8.39 8.12 3.95
C LYS A 81 8.31 7.20 2.74
N ASN A 82 7.24 6.42 2.62
CA ASN A 82 7.04 5.53 1.49
C ASN A 82 6.89 6.32 0.19
N GLU A 83 6.14 7.41 0.23
CA GLU A 83 5.94 8.29 -0.91
C GLU A 83 7.25 8.94 -1.33
N LEU A 84 8.03 9.41 -0.37
CA LEU A 84 9.34 10.00 -0.64
C LEU A 84 10.28 9.00 -1.32
N SER A 85 10.31 7.75 -0.83
CA SER A 85 11.14 6.70 -1.42
C SER A 85 10.74 6.44 -2.87
N ARG A 86 9.44 6.37 -3.15
CA ARG A 86 8.93 6.14 -4.50
C ARG A 86 9.27 7.29 -5.43
N VAL A 87 9.07 8.52 -4.97
CA VAL A 87 9.37 9.72 -5.75
C VAL A 87 10.87 9.79 -6.04
N SER A 88 11.71 9.51 -5.05
CA SER A 88 13.17 9.53 -5.23
C SER A 88 13.62 8.52 -6.27
N THR A 89 13.03 7.33 -6.27
CA THR A 89 13.33 6.29 -7.26
C THR A 89 12.92 6.75 -8.67
N GLU A 90 11.76 7.38 -8.77
CA GLU A 90 11.27 7.88 -10.05
C GLU A 90 12.17 9.00 -10.59
N ILE A 91 12.61 9.90 -9.73
CA ILE A 91 13.54 10.96 -10.12
C ILE A 91 14.82 10.37 -10.71
N ARG A 92 15.40 9.37 -10.04
CA ARG A 92 16.62 8.72 -10.55
C ARG A 92 16.38 8.07 -11.90
N SER A 93 15.23 7.45 -12.10
CA SER A 93 14.88 6.84 -13.37
C SER A 93 14.77 7.88 -14.48
N LEU A 94 14.13 9.01 -14.18
CA LEU A 94 14.01 10.11 -15.14
C LEU A 94 15.36 10.75 -15.47
N GLU A 95 16.23 10.91 -14.47
CA GLU A 95 17.57 11.43 -14.70
C GLU A 95 18.36 10.55 -15.66
N ARG A 96 18.25 9.23 -15.52
CA ARG A 96 18.90 8.30 -16.46
C ARG A 96 18.35 8.43 -17.86
N LYS A 97 17.04 8.60 -18.01
CA LYS A 97 16.42 8.82 -19.31
C LYS A 97 16.91 10.12 -19.95
N ILE A 98 16.99 11.18 -19.15
CA ILE A 98 17.48 12.47 -19.64
C ILE A 98 18.92 12.32 -20.14
N ALA A 99 19.78 11.66 -19.38
CA ALA A 99 21.16 11.45 -19.77
C ALA A 99 21.28 10.68 -21.09
N GLN A 100 20.45 9.64 -21.27
CA GLN A 100 20.44 8.87 -22.51
C GLN A 100 19.97 9.70 -23.69
N LEU A 101 18.96 10.52 -23.51
CA LEU A 101 18.43 11.38 -24.57
C LEU A 101 19.43 12.49 -24.94
N GLU A 102 20.11 13.05 -23.96
CA GLU A 102 21.13 14.06 -24.21
C GLU A 102 22.29 13.47 -24.99
N LYS A 103 22.69 12.25 -24.68
CA LYS A 103 23.73 11.54 -25.42
C LYS A 103 23.32 11.35 -26.89
N LYS A 104 22.07 10.89 -27.08
CA LYS A 104 21.54 10.68 -28.41
C LYS A 104 21.43 11.98 -29.18
N LYS A 105 21.02 13.06 -28.51
CA LYS A 105 20.99 14.39 -29.14
C LYS A 105 22.37 14.83 -29.62
N ALA A 106 23.38 14.64 -28.79
CA ALA A 106 24.75 14.98 -29.15
C ALA A 106 25.23 14.19 -30.37
N GLU A 107 24.92 12.90 -30.41
CA GLU A 107 25.28 12.05 -31.55
C GLU A 107 24.60 12.51 -32.83
N LEU A 108 23.31 12.86 -32.76
CA LEU A 108 22.58 13.33 -33.92
C LEU A 108 23.09 14.69 -34.41
N LEU A 109 23.43 15.59 -33.50
CA LEU A 109 23.99 16.87 -33.85
C LEU A 109 25.34 16.69 -34.53
N ALA A 110 26.16 15.77 -34.03
CA ALA A 110 27.45 15.48 -34.67
C ALA A 110 27.27 14.96 -36.09
N MET A 111 26.28 14.11 -36.31
CA MET A 111 25.97 13.59 -37.64
C MET A 111 25.53 14.70 -38.60
N LEU A 112 24.76 15.65 -38.11
CA LEU A 112 24.27 16.75 -38.95
C LEU A 112 25.35 17.76 -39.32
N HIS A 113 26.40 17.86 -38.51
CA HIS A 113 27.50 18.80 -38.72
C HIS A 113 28.73 18.16 -39.33
N SER A 114 28.68 16.87 -39.63
CA SER A 114 29.82 16.18 -40.25
C SER A 114 29.80 16.26 -41.76
#